data_97cde72bdb201770395b40d7d2c30b4e
#
_entry.id   97cde72bdb201770395b40d7d2c30b4e
#
_cell.length_a   1.000
_cell.length_b   1.000
_cell.length_c   1.000
_cell.angle_alpha   90.00
_cell.angle_beta   90.00
_cell.angle_gamma   90.00
#
_symmetry.space_group_name_H-M   'P 1'
#
loop_
_entity.id
_entity.type
_entity.pdbx_description
1 polymer ?
#
loop_
_entity_poly.entity_id
_entity_poly.type
_entity_poly.pdbx_seq_one_letter_code
_entity_poly.pdbx_strand_id
1 'polypeptide(L)'
;MADKKNQVLYAAVARILRPLIHILIRNGISYGTFADLAKWLFIDVAKREFAIEARKQTISRVSVITGLNRKEVKRVSELPVPDDQIGRAHV
;
A
#
# COMPACT_ATOMS: atom_id res chain seq x y z
N MET A 1 21.90 -1.90 6.84
CA MET A 1 21.05 -1.39 6.42
C MET A 1 20.33 -0.33 7.16
N ALA A 2 19.49 -0.56 7.90
CA ALA A 2 18.78 0.49 8.55
C ALA A 2 19.58 1.01 9.73
N ASP A 3 19.54 2.30 9.95
CA ASP A 3 20.12 2.87 11.14
C ASP A 3 19.10 2.66 12.27
N LYS A 4 19.44 3.12 13.47
CA LYS A 4 18.59 2.91 14.62
C LYS A 4 17.18 3.44 14.43
N LYS A 5 17.07 4.58 13.77
CA LYS A 5 15.79 5.22 13.54
C LYS A 5 14.88 4.31 12.73
N ASN A 6 15.43 3.73 11.67
CA ASN A 6 14.64 2.84 10.84
C ASN A 6 14.30 1.55 11.56
N GLN A 7 15.18 1.09 12.42
CA GLN A 7 14.91 -0.12 13.19
C GLN A 7 13.74 0.07 14.14
N VAL A 8 13.67 1.23 14.77
CA VAL A 8 12.54 1.53 15.66
C VAL A 8 11.25 1.58 14.84
N LEU A 9 11.32 2.19 13.68
CA LEU A 9 10.16 2.26 12.81
C LEU A 9 9.72 0.87 12.36
N TYR A 10 10.68 0.03 11.98
CA TYR A 10 10.35 -1.33 11.57
C TYR A 10 9.69 -2.11 12.69
N ALA A 11 10.18 -1.94 13.91
CA ALA A 11 9.57 -2.61 15.04
C ALA A 11 8.14 -2.15 15.27
N ALA A 12 7.90 -0.86 15.13
CA ALA A 12 6.55 -0.33 15.29
C ALA A 12 5.62 -0.87 14.22
N VAL A 13 6.09 -0.91 12.98
CA VAL A 13 5.31 -1.45 11.88
C VAL A 13 4.98 -2.91 12.11
N ALA A 14 5.97 -3.68 12.59
CA ALA A 14 5.74 -5.09 12.88
C ALA A 14 4.69 -5.28 13.95
N ARG A 15 4.68 -4.42 14.96
CA ARG A 15 3.68 -4.49 16.01
C ARG A 15 2.28 -4.29 15.50
N ILE A 16 2.15 -3.37 14.56
CA ILE A 16 0.85 -3.08 13.97
C ILE A 16 0.44 -4.18 13.01
N LEU A 17 1.39 -4.69 12.23
CA LEU A 17 1.08 -5.66 11.20
C LEU A 17 0.81 -7.06 11.74
N ARG A 18 1.46 -7.45 12.82
CA ARG A 18 1.27 -8.82 13.31
C ARG A 18 -0.18 -9.20 13.58
N PRO A 19 -0.90 -8.44 14.39
CA PRO A 19 -2.31 -8.79 14.62
C PRO A 19 -3.12 -8.72 13.35
N LEU A 20 -2.78 -7.78 12.48
CA LEU A 20 -3.48 -7.65 11.22
C LEU A 20 -3.26 -8.87 10.33
N ILE A 21 -2.02 -9.31 10.23
CA ILE A 21 -1.69 -10.48 9.43
C ILE A 21 -2.35 -11.73 10.01
N HIS A 22 -2.43 -11.82 11.33
CA HIS A 22 -3.11 -12.92 11.98
C HIS A 22 -4.56 -13.00 11.51
N ILE A 23 -5.23 -11.87 11.46
CA ILE A 23 -6.60 -11.80 10.99
C ILE A 23 -6.70 -12.23 9.53
N LEU A 24 -5.76 -11.76 8.71
CA LEU A 24 -5.77 -12.10 7.29
C LEU A 24 -5.62 -13.60 7.07
N ILE A 25 -4.70 -14.21 7.79
CA ILE A 25 -4.47 -15.64 7.65
C ILE A 25 -5.70 -16.42 8.09
N ARG A 26 -6.33 -16.01 9.17
CA ARG A 26 -7.51 -16.70 9.66
C ARG A 26 -8.68 -16.60 8.69
N ASN A 27 -8.68 -15.59 7.87
CA ASN A 27 -9.75 -15.40 6.89
C ASN A 27 -9.37 -15.90 5.50
N GLY A 28 -8.27 -16.60 5.40
CA GLY A 28 -7.89 -17.19 4.12
C GLY A 28 -7.32 -16.22 3.10
N ILE A 29 -6.89 -15.06 3.56
CA ILE A 29 -6.32 -14.07 2.65
C ILE A 29 -4.86 -14.42 2.39
N SER A 30 -4.51 -14.63 1.13
CA SER A 30 -3.14 -15.01 0.79
C SER A 30 -2.21 -13.82 0.85
N TYR A 31 -0.93 -14.12 0.95
CA TYR A 31 0.07 -13.06 0.90
C TYR A 31 -0.02 -12.25 -0.39
N GLY A 32 -0.25 -12.93 -1.51
CA GLY A 32 -0.34 -12.24 -2.79
C GLY A 32 -1.43 -11.18 -2.79
N THR A 33 -2.59 -11.54 -2.24
CA THR A 33 -3.69 -10.57 -2.15
C THR A 33 -3.32 -9.42 -1.23
N PHE A 34 -2.72 -9.74 -0.09
CA PHE A 34 -2.27 -8.69 0.82
C PHE A 34 -1.21 -7.80 0.18
N ALA A 35 -0.29 -8.42 -0.56
CA ALA A 35 0.77 -7.66 -1.20
C ALA A 35 0.20 -6.65 -2.21
N ASP A 36 -0.80 -7.07 -2.98
CA ASP A 36 -1.43 -6.17 -3.92
C ASP A 36 -2.15 -5.04 -3.21
N LEU A 37 -2.81 -5.35 -2.12
CA LEU A 37 -3.46 -4.31 -1.32
C LEU A 37 -2.44 -3.33 -0.76
N ALA A 38 -1.32 -3.85 -0.26
CA ALA A 38 -0.27 -2.99 0.28
C ALA A 38 0.29 -2.07 -0.80
N LYS A 39 0.51 -2.62 -1.99
CA LYS A 39 1.00 -1.80 -3.10
C LYS A 39 0.00 -0.73 -3.47
N TRP A 40 -1.27 -1.10 -3.49
CA TRP A 40 -2.32 -0.14 -3.81
C TRP A 40 -2.33 0.99 -2.79
N LEU A 41 -2.18 0.64 -1.52
CA LEU A 41 -2.18 1.65 -0.47
C LEU A 41 -0.95 2.56 -0.57
N PHE A 42 0.20 1.99 -0.89
CA PHE A 42 1.39 2.81 -1.11
C PHE A 42 1.17 3.82 -2.21
N ILE A 43 0.58 3.38 -3.30
CA ILE A 43 0.32 4.26 -4.42
C ILE A 43 -0.71 5.32 -4.05
N ASP A 44 -1.77 4.91 -3.36
CA ASP A 44 -2.81 5.84 -2.95
C ASP A 44 -2.28 6.92 -2.04
N VAL A 45 -1.50 6.52 -1.03
CA VAL A 45 -0.91 7.48 -0.11
C VAL A 45 0.07 8.40 -0.83
N ALA A 46 0.86 7.84 -1.74
CA ALA A 46 1.80 8.66 -2.51
C ALA A 46 1.08 9.74 -3.30
N LYS A 47 -0.04 9.36 -3.90
CA LYS A 47 -0.80 10.33 -4.68
C LYS A 47 -1.44 11.40 -3.83
N ARG A 48 -1.93 11.02 -2.66
CA ARG A 48 -2.60 11.98 -1.78
C ARG A 48 -1.66 12.86 -1.01
N GLU A 49 -0.64 12.23 -0.42
CA GLU A 49 0.22 12.97 0.51
C GLU A 49 1.31 13.75 -0.16
N PHE A 50 1.73 13.30 -1.32
CA PHE A 50 2.85 13.92 -2.01
C PHE A 50 2.45 14.61 -3.30
N ALA A 51 1.17 14.89 -3.45
CA ALA A 51 0.69 15.68 -4.58
C ALA A 51 1.23 17.09 -4.42
N ILE A 52 1.75 17.65 -5.51
CA ILE A 52 2.30 18.99 -5.47
C ILE A 52 1.34 19.92 -6.16
N GLU A 53 0.73 20.81 -5.38
CA GLU A 53 -0.04 21.90 -5.93
C GLU A 53 -0.95 21.52 -7.09
N ALA A 54 -1.86 20.79 -7.00
CA ALA A 54 -2.80 20.48 -8.05
C ALA A 54 -2.22 19.73 -9.24
N ARG A 55 -0.96 19.38 -9.19
CA ARG A 55 -0.38 18.63 -10.30
C ARG A 55 -0.72 17.17 -10.17
N LYS A 56 -1.02 16.57 -11.30
CA LYS A 56 -1.23 15.13 -11.33
C LYS A 56 0.07 14.41 -11.07
N GLN A 57 0.01 13.37 -10.26
CA GLN A 57 1.17 12.52 -10.07
C GLN A 57 1.34 11.63 -11.30
N THR A 58 2.53 11.62 -11.84
CA THR A 58 2.83 10.73 -12.95
C THR A 58 3.22 9.37 -12.43
N ILE A 59 3.15 8.37 -13.31
CA ILE A 59 3.59 7.03 -12.95
C ILE A 59 5.04 7.03 -12.51
N SER A 60 5.87 7.81 -13.20
CA SER A 60 7.29 7.91 -12.83
C SER A 60 7.47 8.43 -11.42
N ARG A 61 6.75 9.48 -11.06
CA ARG A 61 6.89 10.05 -9.75
C ARG A 61 6.39 9.10 -8.67
N VAL A 62 5.25 8.47 -8.90
CA VAL A 62 4.72 7.51 -7.95
C VAL A 62 5.68 6.35 -7.79
N SER A 63 6.29 5.90 -8.88
CA SER A 63 7.28 4.84 -8.82
C SER A 63 8.45 5.22 -7.91
N VAL A 64 8.95 6.44 -8.05
CA VAL A 64 10.06 6.90 -7.22
C VAL A 64 9.66 6.98 -5.75
N ILE A 65 8.50 7.53 -5.47
CA ILE A 65 8.06 7.71 -4.09
C ILE A 65 7.80 6.37 -3.40
N THR A 66 7.16 5.44 -4.10
CA THR A 66 6.77 4.18 -3.48
C THR A 66 7.85 3.12 -3.51
N GLY A 67 8.81 3.26 -4.40
CA GLY A 67 9.81 2.21 -4.59
C GLY A 67 9.34 1.09 -5.49
N LEU A 68 8.13 1.20 -6.04
CA LEU A 68 7.62 0.21 -6.98
C LEU A 68 8.07 0.58 -8.39
N ASN A 69 8.27 -0.43 -9.25
CA ASN A 69 8.63 -0.10 -10.63
C ASN A 69 7.38 0.35 -11.40
N ARG A 70 7.60 0.98 -12.54
CA ARG A 70 6.50 1.56 -13.31
C ARG A 70 5.45 0.55 -13.72
N LYS A 71 5.90 -0.64 -14.09
CA LYS A 71 4.97 -1.70 -14.47
C LYS A 71 4.03 -2.04 -13.34
N GLU A 72 4.58 -2.17 -12.13
CA GLU A 72 3.77 -2.48 -10.97
C GLU A 72 2.81 -1.36 -10.62
N VAL A 73 3.27 -0.13 -10.71
CA VAL A 73 2.39 1.01 -10.44
C VAL A 73 1.21 0.98 -11.38
N LYS A 74 1.47 0.74 -12.65
CA LYS A 74 0.40 0.71 -13.63
C LYS A 74 -0.54 -0.46 -13.39
N ARG A 75 0.02 -1.65 -13.19
CA ARG A 75 -0.79 -2.85 -12.96
C ARG A 75 -1.70 -2.68 -11.76
N VAL A 76 -1.12 -2.25 -10.65
CA VAL A 76 -1.88 -2.12 -9.41
C VAL A 76 -2.92 -1.02 -9.50
N SER A 77 -2.58 0.06 -10.19
CA SER A 77 -3.52 1.17 -10.33
C SER A 77 -4.78 0.76 -11.12
N GLU A 78 -4.67 -0.30 -11.90
CA GLU A 78 -5.80 -0.77 -12.68
C GLU A 78 -6.61 -1.83 -11.96
N LEU A 79 -6.17 -2.25 -10.78
CA LEU A 79 -6.93 -3.20 -9.99
C LEU A 79 -8.15 -2.54 -9.38
N PRO A 80 -9.19 -3.33 -9.06
CA PRO A 80 -10.36 -2.76 -8.41
C PRO A 80 -9.98 -2.09 -7.10
N VAL A 81 -10.63 -0.97 -6.83
CA VAL A 81 -10.37 -0.25 -5.60
C VAL A 81 -10.88 -1.06 -4.42
N PRO A 82 -10.05 -1.30 -3.40
CA PRO A 82 -10.50 -2.09 -2.25
C PRO A 82 -11.77 -1.57 -1.60
N ASP A 83 -11.95 -0.27 -1.55
CA ASP A 83 -13.14 0.32 -0.95
C ASP A 83 -14.40 -0.07 -1.69
N ASP A 84 -14.32 -0.27 -2.99
CA ASP A 84 -15.46 -0.68 -3.77
C ASP A 84 -15.95 -2.05 -3.36
N GLN A 85 -15.04 -2.91 -2.94
CA GLN A 85 -15.40 -4.26 -2.55
C GLN A 85 -15.86 -4.31 -1.11
N ILE A 86 -15.25 -3.53 -0.26
CA ILE A 86 -15.54 -3.56 1.16
C ILE A 86 -16.69 -2.64 1.51
N GLY A 87 -16.65 -1.43 0.99
CA GLY A 87 -17.63 -0.42 1.33
C GLY A 87 -19.03 -0.80 0.94
N ARG A 88 -19.16 -1.49 -0.16
CA ARG A 88 -20.49 -1.84 -0.64
C ARG A 88 -21.19 -2.83 0.25
N ALA A 89 -20.44 -3.59 0.99
CA ALA A 89 -21.04 -4.57 1.88
C ALA A 89 -21.81 -3.91 2.99
N HIS A 90 -21.54 -2.66 3.26
CA HIS A 90 -22.19 -1.95 4.34
C HIS A 90 -23.37 -1.14 3.92
N VAL A 91 -23.51 -0.93 2.67
CA VAL A 91 -24.54 -0.03 2.19
C VAL A 91 -25.87 -0.72 1.93
#